data_f713d0ee74d1b3731bffbed4557b15df
#
_entry.id   f713d0ee74d1b3731bffbed4557b15df
#
_cell.length_a   1.000
_cell.length_b   1.000
_cell.length_c   1.000
_cell.angle_alpha   90.00
_cell.angle_beta   90.00
_cell.angle_gamma   90.00
#
_symmetry.space_group_name_H-M   'P 1'
#
loop_
_entity.id
_entity.type
_entity.pdbx_description
1 polymer ?
#
loop_
_entity_poly.entity_id
_entity_poly.type
_entity_poly.pdbx_seq_one_letter_code
_entity_poly.pdbx_strand_id
1 'polypeptide(L)'
;MAQWQWQQEHEAKRRIEALVFEHRCELEDDGLDPDEIDRRCAEFRAQLNTTAAPPPAVVDEVSQPLPRLLEQLLSPDDRAAVEQAAVVCRRRYPRLNGEGDVTGSKAHAITYLHRDGYFGRDHGPLLKKITGAMARDWRGPPLTVRCVEHHVYTEGGGLVLEDHRDLGSSLSLSVLLSDQYKGGAFTTTEDGVTTAHVPRVGDGVLFASETVHNVSTIESGERRALVVELWTGPATTHDRSK
;
A
#
# COMPACT_ATOMS: atom_id res chain seq x y z
N MET A 1 -18.06 9.68 -23.38
CA MET A 1 -16.76 10.38 -23.49
C MET A 1 -16.60 11.49 -22.45
N ALA A 2 -17.54 12.42 -22.27
CA ALA A 2 -17.42 13.53 -21.30
C ALA A 2 -17.33 13.07 -19.82
N GLN A 3 -18.08 12.06 -19.43
CA GLN A 3 -18.09 11.53 -18.07
C GLN A 3 -16.76 10.82 -17.70
N TRP A 4 -16.15 10.13 -18.65
CA TRP A 4 -14.86 9.48 -18.49
C TRP A 4 -13.72 10.53 -18.37
N GLN A 5 -13.71 11.59 -19.19
CA GLN A 5 -12.75 12.68 -19.07
C GLN A 5 -12.88 13.42 -17.74
N TRP A 6 -14.09 13.66 -17.27
CA TRP A 6 -14.35 14.29 -15.98
C TRP A 6 -13.82 13.44 -14.81
N GLN A 7 -14.00 12.11 -14.84
CA GLN A 7 -13.45 11.20 -13.84
C GLN A 7 -11.92 11.22 -13.80
N GLN A 8 -11.28 11.18 -14.97
CA GLN A 8 -9.81 11.24 -15.09
C GLN A 8 -9.24 12.57 -14.55
N GLU A 9 -9.86 13.70 -14.84
CA GLU A 9 -9.45 15.01 -14.32
C GLU A 9 -9.62 15.11 -12.80
N HIS A 10 -10.69 14.53 -12.25
CA HIS A 10 -10.91 14.48 -10.81
C HIS A 10 -9.93 13.55 -10.09
N GLU A 11 -9.60 12.40 -10.67
CA GLU A 11 -8.60 11.49 -10.14
C GLU A 11 -7.19 12.10 -10.16
N ALA A 12 -6.82 12.75 -11.25
CA ALA A 12 -5.55 13.45 -11.34
C ALA A 12 -5.43 14.55 -10.27
N LYS A 13 -6.51 15.32 -10.04
CA LYS A 13 -6.53 16.34 -8.98
C LYS A 13 -6.41 15.73 -7.58
N ARG A 14 -7.16 14.65 -7.27
CA ARG A 14 -7.05 13.97 -5.97
C ARG A 14 -5.66 13.44 -5.72
N ARG A 15 -5.02 12.87 -6.74
CA ARG A 15 -3.65 12.37 -6.67
C ARG A 15 -2.64 13.48 -6.37
N ILE A 16 -2.78 14.63 -7.04
CA ILE A 16 -1.93 15.80 -6.78
C ILE A 16 -2.12 16.29 -5.33
N GLU A 17 -3.36 16.38 -4.85
CA GLU A 17 -3.62 16.82 -3.47
C GLU A 17 -3.09 15.85 -2.42
N ALA A 18 -3.16 14.53 -2.68
CA ALA A 18 -2.56 13.54 -1.80
C ALA A 18 -1.03 13.70 -1.71
N LEU A 19 -0.35 13.86 -2.85
CA LEU A 19 1.10 14.08 -2.88
C LEU A 19 1.50 15.41 -2.21
N VAL A 20 0.70 16.47 -2.39
CA VAL A 20 0.93 17.75 -1.74
C VAL A 20 0.73 17.64 -0.23
N PHE A 21 -0.25 16.86 0.22
CA PHE A 21 -0.46 16.60 1.64
C PHE A 21 0.70 15.80 2.26
N GLU A 22 1.19 14.76 1.59
CA GLU A 22 2.38 14.02 2.01
C GLU A 22 3.60 14.95 2.13
N HIS A 23 3.84 15.77 1.12
CA HIS A 23 4.94 16.75 1.12
C HIS A 23 4.81 17.78 2.25
N ARG A 24 3.57 18.21 2.56
CA ARG A 24 3.30 19.11 3.69
C ARG A 24 3.72 18.48 5.01
N CYS A 25 3.33 17.23 5.25
CA CYS A 25 3.69 16.51 6.48
C CYS A 25 5.22 16.40 6.64
N GLU A 26 5.95 16.12 5.55
CA GLU A 26 7.42 16.10 5.57
C GLU A 26 8.01 17.46 6.00
N LEU A 27 7.50 18.55 5.46
CA LEU A 27 7.98 19.91 5.79
C LEU A 27 7.61 20.32 7.22
N GLU A 28 6.47 19.89 7.74
CA GLU A 28 6.05 20.09 9.14
C GLU A 28 6.96 19.33 10.11
N ASP A 29 7.33 18.08 9.77
CA ASP A 29 8.25 17.25 10.56
C ASP A 29 9.68 17.82 10.57
N ASP A 30 10.11 18.48 9.48
CA ASP A 30 11.38 19.19 9.39
C ASP A 30 11.38 20.51 10.18
N GLY A 31 10.24 20.89 10.78
CA GLY A 31 10.10 22.05 11.64
C GLY A 31 10.16 23.39 10.89
N LEU A 32 9.79 23.41 9.62
CA LEU A 32 9.74 24.65 8.84
C LEU A 32 8.62 25.59 9.34
N ASP A 33 8.80 26.87 9.06
CA ASP A 33 7.78 27.89 9.30
C ASP A 33 6.52 27.63 8.46
N PRO A 34 5.29 27.83 9.00
CA PRO A 34 4.04 27.58 8.29
C PRO A 34 3.92 28.31 6.95
N ASP A 35 4.40 29.55 6.84
CA ASP A 35 4.35 30.33 5.59
C ASP A 35 5.29 29.73 4.54
N GLU A 36 6.45 29.22 4.97
CA GLU A 36 7.40 28.51 4.11
C GLU A 36 6.85 27.16 3.65
N ILE A 37 6.14 26.43 4.53
CA ILE A 37 5.45 25.19 4.18
C ILE A 37 4.40 25.45 3.10
N ASP A 38 3.55 26.44 3.30
CA ASP A 38 2.51 26.80 2.33
C ASP A 38 3.10 27.18 0.96
N ARG A 39 4.19 27.93 0.96
CA ARG A 39 4.91 28.31 -0.28
C ARG A 39 5.45 27.08 -1.01
N ARG A 40 6.13 26.15 -0.31
CA ARG A 40 6.70 24.94 -0.91
C ARG A 40 5.62 23.98 -1.40
N CYS A 41 4.54 23.83 -0.66
CA CYS A 41 3.39 23.03 -1.09
C CYS A 41 2.76 23.61 -2.37
N ALA A 42 2.65 24.93 -2.49
CA ALA A 42 2.14 25.58 -3.69
C ALA A 42 3.07 25.39 -4.90
N GLU A 43 4.38 25.50 -4.72
CA GLU A 43 5.39 25.24 -5.75
C GLU A 43 5.36 23.78 -6.19
N PHE A 44 5.30 22.84 -5.25
CA PHE A 44 5.21 21.41 -5.53
C PHE A 44 3.92 21.05 -6.29
N ARG A 45 2.78 21.61 -5.87
CA ARG A 45 1.51 21.47 -6.60
C ARG A 45 1.61 22.01 -8.04
N ALA A 46 2.26 23.13 -8.24
CA ALA A 46 2.47 23.72 -9.57
C ALA A 46 3.35 22.82 -10.45
N GLN A 47 4.42 22.22 -9.91
CA GLN A 47 5.28 21.28 -10.61
C GLN A 47 4.49 20.01 -11.01
N LEU A 48 3.70 19.45 -10.11
CA LEU A 48 2.87 18.28 -10.40
C LEU A 48 1.84 18.58 -11.50
N ASN A 49 1.22 19.75 -11.50
CA ASN A 49 0.28 20.17 -12.54
C ASN A 49 0.93 20.37 -13.91
N THR A 50 2.21 20.71 -13.98
CA THR A 50 2.93 20.90 -15.26
C THR A 50 3.52 19.59 -15.80
N THR A 51 3.75 18.60 -14.95
CA THR A 51 4.30 17.29 -15.33
C THR A 51 3.22 16.22 -15.55
N ALA A 52 1.97 16.50 -15.21
CA ALA A 52 0.87 15.55 -15.29
C ALA A 52 0.31 15.42 -16.72
N ALA A 53 1.04 14.67 -17.57
CA ALA A 53 0.32 13.74 -18.43
C ALA A 53 -0.27 12.66 -17.49
N PRO A 54 -1.54 12.23 -17.65
CA PRO A 54 -2.07 11.11 -16.87
C PRO A 54 -1.11 9.92 -17.05
N PRO A 55 -0.70 9.22 -15.96
CA PRO A 55 0.09 8.01 -16.13
C PRO A 55 -0.71 7.08 -17.03
N PRO A 56 -0.04 6.34 -17.94
CA PRO A 56 -0.71 5.32 -18.73
C PRO A 56 -1.43 4.37 -17.77
N ALA A 57 -2.62 3.96 -18.13
CA ALA A 57 -3.38 3.03 -17.30
C ALA A 57 -2.52 1.78 -17.06
N VAL A 58 -2.34 1.41 -15.80
CA VAL A 58 -1.50 0.25 -15.38
C VAL A 58 -1.89 -1.03 -16.13
N VAL A 59 -3.14 -1.14 -16.54
CA VAL A 59 -3.66 -2.26 -17.35
C VAL A 59 -2.91 -2.46 -18.67
N ASP A 60 -2.36 -1.40 -19.28
CA ASP A 60 -1.57 -1.50 -20.52
C ASP A 60 -0.12 -1.92 -20.24
N GLU A 61 0.33 -1.82 -19.00
CA GLU A 61 1.69 -2.14 -18.57
C GLU A 61 1.82 -3.56 -17.97
N VAL A 62 0.71 -4.28 -17.82
CA VAL A 62 0.67 -5.66 -17.31
C VAL A 62 0.12 -6.61 -18.36
N SER A 63 0.86 -7.68 -18.65
CA SER A 63 0.46 -8.66 -19.67
C SER A 63 -0.59 -9.69 -19.22
N GLN A 64 -0.92 -9.70 -17.94
CA GLN A 64 -1.92 -10.58 -17.35
C GLN A 64 -2.99 -9.74 -16.62
N PRO A 65 -4.27 -10.15 -16.67
CA PRO A 65 -5.33 -9.42 -15.97
C PRO A 65 -5.06 -9.25 -14.46
N LEU A 66 -5.48 -8.12 -13.92
CA LEU A 66 -5.52 -7.81 -12.50
C LEU A 66 -7.00 -7.56 -12.12
N PRO A 67 -7.40 -7.78 -10.85
CA PRO A 67 -6.64 -8.42 -9.77
C PRO A 67 -6.44 -9.91 -10.00
N ARG A 68 -5.35 -10.48 -9.48
CA ARG A 68 -5.08 -11.91 -9.59
C ARG A 68 -4.50 -12.54 -8.32
N LEU A 69 -4.77 -13.81 -8.14
CA LEU A 69 -4.23 -14.60 -7.04
C LEU A 69 -2.83 -15.13 -7.38
N LEU A 70 -1.88 -14.91 -6.48
CA LEU A 70 -0.55 -15.53 -6.46
C LEU A 70 -0.57 -16.65 -5.42
N GLU A 71 -0.83 -17.89 -5.86
CA GLU A 71 -0.96 -19.03 -4.96
C GLU A 71 0.39 -19.40 -4.34
N GLN A 72 0.39 -19.76 -3.05
CA GLN A 72 1.56 -20.22 -2.30
C GLN A 72 2.80 -19.34 -2.46
N LEU A 73 2.59 -18.02 -2.56
CA LEU A 73 3.69 -17.06 -2.70
C LEU A 73 4.64 -17.14 -1.51
N LEU A 74 4.12 -17.25 -0.29
CA LEU A 74 4.91 -17.37 0.93
C LEU A 74 4.80 -18.77 1.53
N SER A 75 5.95 -19.43 1.68
CA SER A 75 6.08 -20.67 2.45
C SER A 75 5.82 -20.43 3.95
N PRO A 76 5.65 -21.47 4.78
CA PRO A 76 5.60 -21.32 6.23
C PRO A 76 6.82 -20.59 6.80
N ASP A 77 8.03 -20.86 6.30
CA ASP A 77 9.27 -20.21 6.76
C ASP A 77 9.32 -18.74 6.34
N ASP A 78 8.87 -18.40 5.12
CA ASP A 78 8.76 -17.00 4.67
C ASP A 78 7.82 -16.21 5.57
N ARG A 79 6.67 -16.79 5.92
CA ARG A 79 5.70 -16.15 6.82
C ARG A 79 6.26 -15.95 8.23
N ALA A 80 6.96 -16.96 8.76
CA ALA A 80 7.63 -16.85 10.05
C ALA A 80 8.69 -15.73 10.03
N ALA A 81 9.42 -15.57 8.91
CA ALA A 81 10.39 -14.48 8.74
C ALA A 81 9.71 -13.11 8.73
N VAL A 82 8.56 -12.96 8.07
CA VAL A 82 7.76 -11.72 8.08
C VAL A 82 7.27 -11.39 9.49
N GLU A 83 6.73 -12.36 10.22
CA GLU A 83 6.28 -12.17 11.61
C GLU A 83 7.44 -11.76 12.54
N GLN A 84 8.58 -12.41 12.40
CA GLN A 84 9.78 -12.05 13.15
C GLN A 84 10.25 -10.63 12.82
N ALA A 85 10.24 -10.25 11.53
CA ALA A 85 10.57 -8.90 11.10
C ALA A 85 9.64 -7.86 11.74
N ALA A 86 8.33 -8.14 11.79
CA ALA A 86 7.37 -7.26 12.44
C ALA A 86 7.65 -7.08 13.95
N VAL A 87 8.01 -8.16 14.65
CA VAL A 87 8.40 -8.10 16.07
C VAL A 87 9.63 -7.21 16.26
N VAL A 88 10.65 -7.38 15.41
CA VAL A 88 11.88 -6.57 15.47
C VAL A 88 11.60 -5.10 15.22
N CYS A 89 10.84 -4.79 14.15
CA CYS A 89 10.48 -3.41 13.80
C CYS A 89 9.66 -2.72 14.90
N ARG A 90 8.67 -3.40 15.49
CA ARG A 90 7.89 -2.84 16.61
C ARG A 90 8.76 -2.49 17.82
N ARG A 91 9.72 -3.32 18.14
CA ARG A 91 10.67 -3.06 19.24
C ARG A 91 11.62 -1.91 18.93
N ARG A 92 12.10 -1.82 17.69
CA ARG A 92 13.07 -0.81 17.25
C ARG A 92 12.43 0.57 17.08
N TYR A 93 11.16 0.63 16.67
CA TYR A 93 10.44 1.88 16.36
C TYR A 93 9.10 1.97 17.10
N PRO A 94 9.07 1.95 18.44
CA PRO A 94 7.82 1.84 19.21
C PRO A 94 6.86 3.03 19.04
N ARG A 95 7.37 4.21 18.67
CA ARG A 95 6.54 5.41 18.47
C ARG A 95 5.86 5.47 17.10
N LEU A 96 6.29 4.65 16.16
CA LEU A 96 5.85 4.70 14.76
C LEU A 96 4.93 3.54 14.42
N ASN A 97 4.92 2.51 15.25
CA ASN A 97 4.07 1.35 15.15
C ASN A 97 3.00 1.41 16.26
N GLY A 98 2.42 2.62 16.43
CA GLY A 98 1.39 2.86 17.44
C GLY A 98 0.09 2.15 17.12
N GLU A 99 -0.75 2.01 18.15
CA GLU A 99 -2.14 1.65 17.99
C GLU A 99 -2.85 2.78 17.23
N GLY A 100 -3.53 2.43 16.17
CA GLY A 100 -4.25 3.35 15.32
C GLY A 100 -3.70 3.31 13.89
N ASP A 101 -4.59 3.14 12.99
CA ASP A 101 -4.37 3.15 11.56
C ASP A 101 -4.74 4.51 10.97
N VAL A 102 -4.71 4.62 9.66
CA VAL A 102 -5.22 5.76 8.89
C VAL A 102 -6.71 6.06 9.15
N THR A 103 -7.46 5.11 9.73
CA THR A 103 -8.87 5.28 10.14
C THR A 103 -9.03 5.68 11.61
N GLY A 104 -7.93 5.73 12.39
CA GLY A 104 -7.94 5.97 13.81
C GLY A 104 -8.45 4.80 14.66
N SER A 105 -8.64 3.62 14.06
CA SER A 105 -9.11 2.42 14.76
C SER A 105 -7.99 1.75 15.54
N LYS A 106 -8.18 1.58 16.84
CA LYS A 106 -7.26 0.80 17.69
C LYS A 106 -7.25 -0.71 17.37
N ALA A 107 -8.24 -1.17 16.63
CA ALA A 107 -8.36 -2.56 16.19
C ALA A 107 -7.61 -2.87 14.87
N HIS A 108 -6.84 -1.91 14.36
CA HIS A 108 -5.95 -2.07 13.22
C HIS A 108 -4.57 -1.51 13.56
N ALA A 109 -3.53 -2.31 13.43
CA ALA A 109 -2.14 -1.89 13.64
C ALA A 109 -1.31 -2.14 12.39
N ILE A 110 -0.44 -1.19 12.06
CA ILE A 110 0.50 -1.28 10.93
C ILE A 110 1.92 -1.27 11.47
N THR A 111 2.79 -2.11 10.92
CA THR A 111 4.22 -2.13 11.17
C THR A 111 4.97 -1.96 9.87
N TYR A 112 5.74 -0.88 9.74
CA TYR A 112 6.50 -0.52 8.55
C TYR A 112 7.82 -1.29 8.48
N LEU A 113 7.87 -2.37 7.70
CA LEU A 113 9.04 -3.26 7.60
C LEU A 113 10.15 -2.69 6.71
N HIS A 114 9.82 -1.80 5.76
CA HIS A 114 10.79 -1.18 4.86
C HIS A 114 11.64 -0.09 5.53
N ARG A 115 11.27 0.30 6.74
CA ARG A 115 11.93 1.39 7.45
C ARG A 115 13.42 1.17 7.62
N ASP A 116 14.22 2.25 7.38
CA ASP A 116 15.68 2.25 7.34
C ASP A 116 16.28 1.12 6.45
N GLY A 117 15.54 0.69 5.44
CA GLY A 117 15.94 -0.39 4.57
C GLY A 117 16.02 -1.76 5.27
N TYR A 118 15.39 -1.89 6.47
CA TYR A 118 15.54 -3.09 7.30
C TYR A 118 15.14 -4.36 6.56
N PHE A 119 13.93 -4.42 6.00
CA PHE A 119 13.46 -5.65 5.35
C PHE A 119 14.29 -6.03 4.13
N GLY A 120 14.74 -5.04 3.35
CA GLY A 120 15.61 -5.28 2.20
C GLY A 120 17.01 -5.78 2.60
N ARG A 121 17.56 -5.28 3.71
CA ARG A 121 18.89 -5.67 4.21
C ARG A 121 18.88 -7.05 4.88
N ASP A 122 17.92 -7.29 5.78
CA ASP A 122 17.91 -8.47 6.63
C ASP A 122 17.07 -9.64 6.04
N HIS A 123 16.13 -9.34 5.12
CA HIS A 123 15.26 -10.29 4.43
C HIS A 123 15.30 -10.13 2.90
N GLY A 124 16.42 -9.69 2.34
CA GLY A 124 16.59 -9.37 0.91
C GLY A 124 16.16 -10.48 -0.05
N PRO A 125 16.52 -11.75 0.16
CA PRO A 125 16.07 -12.86 -0.68
C PRO A 125 14.54 -13.00 -0.72
N LEU A 126 13.87 -12.84 0.43
CA LEU A 126 12.40 -12.87 0.54
C LEU A 126 11.77 -11.68 -0.18
N LEU A 127 12.28 -10.46 0.05
CA LEU A 127 11.82 -9.27 -0.65
C LEU A 127 11.96 -9.44 -2.18
N LYS A 128 13.10 -9.94 -2.65
CA LYS A 128 13.33 -10.21 -4.08
C LYS A 128 12.37 -11.25 -4.64
N LYS A 129 12.05 -12.31 -3.88
CA LYS A 129 11.04 -13.30 -4.27
C LYS A 129 9.67 -12.64 -4.46
N ILE A 130 9.24 -11.82 -3.51
CA ILE A 130 7.95 -11.13 -3.54
C ILE A 130 7.90 -10.14 -4.72
N THR A 131 8.84 -9.22 -4.79
CA THR A 131 8.86 -8.18 -5.85
C THR A 131 9.02 -8.78 -7.24
N GLY A 132 9.79 -9.85 -7.37
CA GLY A 132 9.91 -10.59 -8.62
C GLY A 132 8.61 -11.26 -9.06
N ALA A 133 7.81 -11.78 -8.12
CA ALA A 133 6.49 -12.33 -8.42
C ALA A 133 5.49 -11.23 -8.82
N MET A 134 5.53 -10.07 -8.15
CA MET A 134 4.69 -8.91 -8.48
C MET A 134 5.00 -8.37 -9.87
N ALA A 135 6.29 -8.19 -10.19
CA ALA A 135 6.75 -7.56 -11.44
C ALA A 135 6.92 -8.55 -12.61
N ARG A 136 6.57 -9.81 -12.45
CA ARG A 136 6.79 -10.86 -13.49
C ARG A 136 6.24 -10.48 -14.87
N ASP A 137 5.05 -9.90 -14.88
CA ASP A 137 4.32 -9.57 -16.10
C ASP A 137 4.26 -8.06 -16.37
N TRP A 138 5.00 -7.30 -15.58
CA TRP A 138 5.13 -5.85 -15.73
C TRP A 138 5.98 -5.50 -16.95
N ARG A 139 5.52 -4.55 -17.78
CA ARG A 139 6.17 -4.09 -19.00
C ARG A 139 6.49 -2.59 -19.00
N GLY A 140 6.07 -1.89 -17.96
CA GLY A 140 6.33 -0.47 -17.77
C GLY A 140 7.77 -0.19 -17.30
N PRO A 141 8.04 1.05 -16.87
CA PRO A 141 9.33 1.42 -16.30
C PRO A 141 9.73 0.55 -15.11
N PRO A 142 11.03 0.46 -14.76
CA PRO A 142 11.48 -0.34 -13.63
C PRO A 142 10.75 0.02 -12.33
N LEU A 143 10.28 -1.00 -11.61
CA LEU A 143 9.62 -0.84 -10.33
C LEU A 143 10.60 -0.98 -9.17
N THR A 144 10.41 -0.17 -8.15
CA THR A 144 11.10 -0.23 -6.87
C THR A 144 10.10 -0.41 -5.73
N VAL A 145 10.59 -0.75 -4.55
CA VAL A 145 9.76 -0.88 -3.35
C VAL A 145 9.38 0.51 -2.85
N ARG A 146 8.09 0.77 -2.71
CA ARG A 146 7.55 1.94 -2.05
C ARG A 146 7.27 1.66 -0.58
N CYS A 147 6.55 0.57 -0.27
CA CYS A 147 6.38 0.15 1.11
C CYS A 147 6.36 -1.38 1.26
N VAL A 148 6.63 -1.82 2.48
CA VAL A 148 6.43 -3.19 2.97
C VAL A 148 5.84 -3.05 4.36
N GLU A 149 4.58 -3.46 4.52
CA GLU A 149 3.80 -3.24 5.74
C GLU A 149 3.23 -4.55 6.27
N HIS A 150 3.33 -4.74 7.59
CA HIS A 150 2.67 -5.83 8.28
C HIS A 150 1.43 -5.28 8.99
N HIS A 151 0.26 -5.72 8.56
CA HIS A 151 -1.03 -5.32 9.08
C HIS A 151 -1.58 -6.36 10.05
N VAL A 152 -2.14 -5.91 11.17
CA VAL A 152 -2.86 -6.70 12.14
C VAL A 152 -4.23 -6.08 12.37
N TYR A 153 -5.28 -6.82 12.08
CA TYR A 153 -6.66 -6.45 12.34
C TYR A 153 -7.22 -7.36 13.42
N THR A 154 -7.76 -6.78 14.49
CA THR A 154 -8.44 -7.50 15.57
C THR A 154 -9.95 -7.27 15.49
N GLU A 155 -10.73 -7.87 16.39
CA GLU A 155 -12.18 -7.73 16.43
C GLU A 155 -12.61 -6.25 16.37
N GLY A 156 -13.54 -5.93 15.49
CA GLY A 156 -14.00 -4.57 15.20
C GLY A 156 -13.11 -3.79 14.23
N GLY A 157 -11.91 -4.29 13.91
CA GLY A 157 -11.00 -3.69 12.94
C GLY A 157 -11.34 -4.06 11.51
N GLY A 158 -10.81 -3.28 10.57
CA GLY A 158 -10.96 -3.48 9.14
C GLY A 158 -10.36 -2.28 8.39
N LEU A 159 -10.43 -2.33 7.08
CA LEU A 159 -10.17 -1.19 6.20
C LEU A 159 -11.45 -0.97 5.40
N VAL A 160 -12.38 -0.19 5.97
CA VAL A 160 -13.71 0.03 5.39
C VAL A 160 -13.81 1.49 4.99
N LEU A 161 -13.22 1.81 3.83
CA LEU A 161 -13.22 3.16 3.25
C LEU A 161 -13.81 3.08 1.84
N GLU A 162 -14.75 3.96 1.52
CA GLU A 162 -15.50 3.93 0.26
C GLU A 162 -14.58 3.95 -0.98
N ASP A 163 -13.49 4.71 -0.92
CA ASP A 163 -12.58 4.97 -2.04
C ASP A 163 -11.11 4.66 -1.71
N HIS A 164 -10.82 3.71 -0.81
CA HIS A 164 -9.42 3.43 -0.48
C HIS A 164 -8.65 2.87 -1.67
N ARG A 165 -7.52 3.50 -1.97
CA ARG A 165 -6.58 3.14 -3.03
C ARG A 165 -5.16 3.39 -2.54
N ASP A 166 -4.19 2.66 -3.06
CA ASP A 166 -2.76 2.89 -2.79
C ASP A 166 -2.19 3.92 -3.75
N LEU A 167 -2.68 5.16 -3.65
CA LEU A 167 -2.35 6.24 -4.59
C LEU A 167 -0.85 6.49 -4.69
N GLY A 168 -0.38 6.64 -5.93
CA GLY A 168 1.02 6.89 -6.25
C GLY A 168 1.87 5.63 -6.38
N SER A 169 1.37 4.45 -6.03
CA SER A 169 1.98 3.17 -6.37
C SER A 169 1.48 2.66 -7.71
N SER A 170 2.18 1.71 -8.31
CA SER A 170 1.78 1.06 -9.57
C SER A 170 1.13 -0.29 -9.31
N LEU A 171 1.75 -1.12 -8.49
CA LEU A 171 1.27 -2.44 -8.12
C LEU A 171 1.21 -2.60 -6.60
N SER A 172 0.11 -3.13 -6.11
CA SER A 172 -0.10 -3.51 -4.72
C SER A 172 -0.33 -5.00 -4.58
N LEU A 173 0.19 -5.57 -3.52
CA LEU A 173 0.05 -6.98 -3.16
C LEU A 173 -0.38 -7.08 -1.70
N SER A 174 -1.46 -7.82 -1.43
CA SER A 174 -1.87 -8.19 -0.07
C SER A 174 -1.74 -9.70 0.11
N VAL A 175 -0.81 -10.14 0.96
CA VAL A 175 -0.57 -11.56 1.28
C VAL A 175 -1.21 -11.91 2.61
N LEU A 176 -2.04 -12.96 2.65
CA LEU A 176 -2.65 -13.44 3.88
C LEU A 176 -1.65 -14.23 4.73
N LEU A 177 -1.50 -13.84 6.00
CA LEU A 177 -0.55 -14.45 6.94
C LEU A 177 -1.21 -15.33 8.01
N SER A 178 -2.53 -15.18 8.26
CA SER A 178 -3.26 -15.91 9.30
C SER A 178 -4.62 -16.41 8.79
N ASP A 179 -5.18 -17.42 9.47
CA ASP A 179 -6.50 -18.03 9.18
C ASP A 179 -7.40 -18.15 10.42
N GLN A 180 -6.94 -17.74 11.59
CA GLN A 180 -7.66 -17.86 12.85
C GLN A 180 -8.52 -16.59 13.12
N TYR A 181 -9.42 -16.27 12.18
CA TYR A 181 -10.34 -15.13 12.28
C TYR A 181 -11.65 -15.40 11.53
N LYS A 182 -12.67 -14.57 11.80
CA LYS A 182 -13.93 -14.48 11.06
C LYS A 182 -14.17 -13.06 10.59
N GLY A 183 -14.91 -12.90 9.51
CA GLY A 183 -15.02 -11.63 8.81
C GLY A 183 -13.77 -11.32 7.99
N GLY A 184 -13.38 -10.06 7.84
CA GLY A 184 -12.10 -9.65 7.25
C GLY A 184 -11.92 -10.04 5.78
N ALA A 185 -12.98 -10.12 5.00
CA ALA A 185 -12.88 -10.39 3.57
C ALA A 185 -12.09 -9.28 2.87
N PHE A 186 -11.08 -9.66 2.10
CA PHE A 186 -10.39 -8.72 1.21
C PHE A 186 -11.17 -8.59 -0.09
N THR A 187 -11.48 -7.35 -0.47
CA THR A 187 -12.27 -7.04 -1.66
C THR A 187 -11.56 -6.04 -2.54
N THR A 188 -11.79 -6.16 -3.86
CA THR A 188 -11.45 -5.13 -4.85
C THR A 188 -12.70 -4.70 -5.58
N THR A 189 -12.75 -3.43 -6.01
CA THR A 189 -13.88 -2.90 -6.78
C THR A 189 -13.37 -2.29 -8.07
N GLU A 190 -13.87 -2.79 -9.21
CA GLU A 190 -13.58 -2.30 -10.55
C GLU A 190 -14.89 -2.08 -11.28
N ASP A 191 -15.04 -0.94 -11.96
CA ASP A 191 -16.24 -0.56 -12.69
C ASP A 191 -17.56 -0.71 -11.89
N GLY A 192 -17.48 -0.44 -10.58
CA GLY A 192 -18.61 -0.56 -9.65
C GLY A 192 -18.94 -2.01 -9.25
N VAL A 193 -18.16 -3.00 -9.69
CA VAL A 193 -18.33 -4.40 -9.30
C VAL A 193 -17.32 -4.76 -8.22
N THR A 194 -17.81 -5.14 -7.05
CA THR A 194 -16.98 -5.58 -5.93
C THR A 194 -16.78 -7.09 -5.98
N THR A 195 -15.52 -7.52 -5.98
CA THR A 195 -15.11 -8.92 -5.95
C THR A 195 -14.47 -9.24 -4.60
N ALA A 196 -14.99 -10.24 -3.91
CA ALA A 196 -14.35 -10.78 -2.70
C ALA A 196 -13.31 -11.84 -3.07
N HIS A 197 -12.11 -11.71 -2.52
CA HIS A 197 -11.02 -12.66 -2.71
C HIS A 197 -10.94 -13.61 -1.52
N VAL A 198 -10.66 -14.89 -1.80
CA VAL A 198 -10.55 -15.94 -0.79
C VAL A 198 -9.14 -16.56 -0.84
N PRO A 199 -8.10 -15.81 -0.49
CA PRO A 199 -6.73 -16.32 -0.43
C PRO A 199 -6.60 -17.32 0.72
N ARG A 200 -5.77 -18.35 0.53
CA ARG A 200 -5.28 -19.19 1.62
C ARG A 200 -4.08 -18.51 2.28
N VAL A 201 -3.73 -18.97 3.46
CA VAL A 201 -2.53 -18.48 4.15
C VAL A 201 -1.28 -18.70 3.30
N GLY A 202 -0.55 -17.65 2.99
CA GLY A 202 0.59 -17.63 2.09
C GLY A 202 0.28 -17.23 0.65
N ASP A 203 -1.01 -17.17 0.27
CA ASP A 203 -1.42 -16.61 -1.02
C ASP A 203 -1.42 -15.08 -0.98
N GLY A 204 -1.19 -14.46 -2.12
CA GLY A 204 -1.26 -13.01 -2.30
C GLY A 204 -2.26 -12.61 -3.37
N VAL A 205 -3.00 -11.54 -3.14
CA VAL A 205 -3.79 -10.87 -4.17
C VAL A 205 -2.99 -9.71 -4.72
N LEU A 206 -2.62 -9.77 -6.00
CA LEU A 206 -1.92 -8.72 -6.73
C LEU A 206 -2.94 -7.89 -7.50
N PHE A 207 -2.87 -6.57 -7.38
CA PHE A 207 -3.79 -5.65 -8.02
C PHE A 207 -3.09 -4.34 -8.43
N ALA A 208 -3.71 -3.60 -9.34
CA ALA A 208 -3.28 -2.25 -9.67
C ALA A 208 -3.54 -1.33 -8.45
N SER A 209 -2.55 -0.55 -8.04
CA SER A 209 -2.65 0.25 -6.80
C SER A 209 -3.80 1.25 -6.80
N GLU A 210 -4.25 1.67 -8.01
CA GLU A 210 -5.41 2.54 -8.20
C GLU A 210 -6.77 1.79 -8.05
N THR A 211 -6.77 0.46 -7.90
CA THR A 211 -7.99 -0.32 -7.68
C THR A 211 -8.52 -0.06 -6.27
N VAL A 212 -9.80 0.30 -6.16
CA VAL A 212 -10.46 0.42 -4.85
C VAL A 212 -10.44 -0.93 -4.15
N HIS A 213 -9.99 -0.94 -2.91
CA HIS A 213 -9.91 -2.19 -2.14
C HIS A 213 -10.21 -1.97 -0.66
N ASN A 214 -10.68 -3.03 -0.01
CA ASN A 214 -11.10 -2.99 1.38
C ASN A 214 -10.81 -4.30 2.11
N VAL A 215 -10.81 -4.23 3.43
CA VAL A 215 -10.88 -5.38 4.33
C VAL A 215 -12.11 -5.20 5.17
N SER A 216 -13.11 -6.08 5.06
CA SER A 216 -14.32 -6.00 5.86
C SER A 216 -14.00 -6.16 7.35
N THR A 217 -14.92 -5.73 8.21
CA THR A 217 -14.75 -5.79 9.67
C THR A 217 -14.44 -7.22 10.14
N ILE A 218 -13.47 -7.34 11.03
CA ILE A 218 -13.16 -8.57 11.74
C ILE A 218 -14.24 -8.82 12.79
N GLU A 219 -14.91 -9.95 12.71
CA GLU A 219 -15.96 -10.36 13.65
C GLU A 219 -15.39 -11.05 14.89
N SER A 220 -14.28 -11.77 14.72
CA SER A 220 -13.54 -12.40 15.82
C SER A 220 -12.16 -12.86 15.37
N GLY A 221 -11.23 -13.00 16.32
CA GLY A 221 -9.86 -13.45 16.06
C GLY A 221 -8.96 -12.34 15.56
N GLU A 222 -7.88 -12.72 14.85
CA GLU A 222 -6.85 -11.81 14.38
C GLU A 222 -6.46 -12.11 12.92
N ARG A 223 -6.72 -11.15 12.03
CA ARG A 223 -6.29 -11.21 10.64
C ARG A 223 -4.97 -10.49 10.47
N ARG A 224 -3.97 -11.19 9.93
CA ARG A 224 -2.67 -10.63 9.61
C ARG A 224 -2.43 -10.67 8.11
N ALA A 225 -1.82 -9.61 7.59
CA ALA A 225 -1.46 -9.51 6.18
C ALA A 225 -0.11 -8.80 6.01
N LEU A 226 0.62 -9.18 4.96
CA LEU A 226 1.75 -8.44 4.43
C LEU A 226 1.26 -7.64 3.21
N VAL A 227 1.44 -6.32 3.24
CA VAL A 227 1.19 -5.45 2.09
C VAL A 227 2.53 -5.00 1.52
N VAL A 228 2.67 -5.10 0.20
CA VAL A 228 3.85 -4.62 -0.53
C VAL A 228 3.38 -3.77 -1.69
N GLU A 229 3.93 -2.58 -1.81
CA GLU A 229 3.66 -1.67 -2.90
C GLU A 229 4.93 -1.40 -3.71
N LEU A 230 4.76 -1.42 -5.04
CA LEU A 230 5.81 -1.08 -5.99
C LEU A 230 5.40 0.16 -6.79
N TRP A 231 6.37 0.99 -7.12
CA TRP A 231 6.19 2.20 -7.90
C TRP A 231 7.39 2.48 -8.82
N THR A 232 7.30 3.49 -9.68
CA THR A 232 8.36 3.90 -10.60
C THR A 232 9.34 4.93 -10.01
N GLY A 233 9.14 5.32 -8.74
CA GLY A 233 10.03 6.23 -8.01
C GLY A 233 11.22 5.53 -7.35
N PRO A 234 12.04 6.23 -6.57
CA PRO A 234 13.15 5.65 -5.81
C PRO A 234 12.65 4.71 -4.70
N ALA A 235 13.47 3.74 -4.30
CA ALA A 235 13.11 2.86 -3.17
C ALA A 235 12.94 3.68 -1.88
N THR A 236 11.83 3.46 -1.19
CA THR A 236 11.49 4.18 0.04
C THR A 236 12.05 3.48 1.26
N THR A 237 12.63 4.23 2.18
CA THR A 237 13.16 3.75 3.46
C THR A 237 12.50 4.39 4.67
N HIS A 238 11.53 5.26 4.44
CA HIS A 238 10.72 5.90 5.46
C HIS A 238 9.30 5.34 5.44
N ASP A 239 8.55 5.51 6.52
CA ASP A 239 7.15 5.14 6.48
C ASP A 239 6.37 6.11 5.56
N ARG A 240 5.26 5.61 5.03
CA ARG A 240 4.46 6.28 4.00
C ARG A 240 3.71 7.51 4.51
N SER A 241 3.49 7.58 5.81
CA SER A 241 2.71 8.64 6.48
C SER A 241 3.58 9.75 7.07
N LYS A 242 4.87 9.79 6.73
CA LYS A 242 5.80 10.80 7.20
C LYS A 242 6.70 11.32 6.11
#